data_5d06d375dd9d51e368c011fdde0ea4dc
#
_entry.id   5d06d375dd9d51e368c011fdde0ea4dc
#
_cell.length_a   1.000
_cell.length_b   1.000
_cell.length_c   1.000
_cell.angle_alpha   90.00
_cell.angle_beta   90.00
_cell.angle_gamma   90.00
#
_symmetry.space_group_name_H-M   'P 1'
#
loop_
_entity.id
_entity.type
_entity.pdbx_description
1 polymer ?
#
loop_
_entity_poly.entity_id
_entity_poly.type
_entity_poly.pdbx_seq_one_letter_code
_entity_poly.pdbx_strand_id
1 'polypeptide(L)'
;MYKRQTNDLSAELGIEEELKRTALVTSFEKCMMATKAYKLSLLDGVFNDIRDANGFEEECIYSHGLGFDGKTLIHPGQIQICNKIFTPTAEQLDKAKRIVAAFEDARKKDPNVGVITFEGSQIEELHVNHAKRIIEAELLVSKVTELDQSEVIQTSSSKYKIGNFFENFKLGQKIIHATPRTITYGDCALYTALYGSRYALHCSDEFAKKLSLEKSPIDDFLLFNIAFGKTVPDISLNAIANLGYAECKFLKPAYPGDTISSTSEVIGIKENSSGENGVVYVHSVGTNQHDEPVIDYKRWVMVRKKNRNLNKAEPSIPELNKELTSEEVVEIAKKYDFDCTGYDYKASGSDLCYEDYSINEKINHIDGMTVEEAEHMMATKLYQNNAKVHFNHFVEKGGRFGKRIVYGGHVISLTRALSFNGLSNAFKIIAINGGTHASPCFAGTTVFAWSLILDKVEVSESLGAIRVRTNGIGDAQAYQFQHQDSNKRFDPSVLLSLDYWALIPRKK
;
A
#
# COMPACT_ATOMS: atom_id res chain seq x y z
N MET A 1 1.77 -36.47 -3.91
CA MET A 1 0.73 -36.23 -4.92
C MET A 1 1.43 -35.77 -6.20
N TYR A 2 1.64 -36.67 -7.17
CA TYR A 2 2.25 -36.30 -8.46
C TYR A 2 1.13 -35.68 -9.33
N LYS A 3 1.20 -34.38 -9.57
CA LYS A 3 0.29 -33.65 -10.43
C LYS A 3 0.94 -33.56 -11.82
N ARG A 4 0.71 -34.53 -12.72
CA ARG A 4 1.01 -34.33 -14.11
C ARG A 4 -0.11 -33.57 -14.76
N GLN A 5 0.19 -32.38 -15.27
CA GLN A 5 -0.77 -31.58 -16.02
C GLN A 5 -0.87 -32.07 -17.46
N THR A 6 -2.04 -31.93 -18.08
CA THR A 6 -2.27 -32.34 -19.48
C THR A 6 -1.30 -31.68 -20.46
N ASN A 7 -0.88 -30.43 -20.17
CA ASN A 7 0.08 -29.70 -20.98
C ASN A 7 1.47 -30.38 -21.00
N ASP A 8 1.98 -30.80 -19.84
CA ASP A 8 3.26 -31.45 -19.71
C ASP A 8 3.26 -32.80 -20.44
N LEU A 9 2.17 -33.58 -20.28
CA LEU A 9 2.02 -34.85 -20.92
C LEU A 9 1.95 -34.73 -22.46
N SER A 10 1.20 -33.74 -22.94
CA SER A 10 1.08 -33.45 -24.38
C SER A 10 2.44 -33.08 -24.98
N ALA A 11 3.20 -32.22 -24.27
CA ALA A 11 4.53 -31.81 -24.69
C ALA A 11 5.53 -33.01 -24.73
N GLU A 12 5.53 -33.88 -23.70
CA GLU A 12 6.36 -35.09 -23.66
C GLU A 12 6.01 -36.06 -24.78
N LEU A 13 4.75 -36.14 -25.18
CA LEU A 13 4.28 -37.05 -26.26
C LEU A 13 4.34 -36.42 -27.66
N GLY A 14 4.70 -35.15 -27.79
CA GLY A 14 4.75 -34.44 -29.07
C GLY A 14 3.39 -34.27 -29.72
N ILE A 15 2.33 -34.13 -28.92
CA ILE A 15 0.94 -33.98 -29.40
C ILE A 15 0.72 -32.53 -29.83
N GLU A 16 0.17 -32.32 -31.04
CA GLU A 16 -0.25 -31.01 -31.51
C GLU A 16 -1.42 -30.45 -30.67
N GLU A 17 -1.42 -29.12 -30.44
CA GLU A 17 -2.38 -28.46 -29.54
C GLU A 17 -3.84 -28.74 -29.94
N GLU A 18 -4.14 -28.74 -31.23
CA GLU A 18 -5.50 -28.95 -31.79
C GLU A 18 -6.01 -30.38 -31.54
N LEU A 19 -5.11 -31.36 -31.41
CA LEU A 19 -5.47 -32.77 -31.19
C LEU A 19 -5.33 -33.22 -29.74
N LYS A 20 -4.94 -32.33 -28.85
CA LYS A 20 -4.57 -32.62 -27.48
C LYS A 20 -5.61 -33.43 -26.71
N ARG A 21 -6.86 -33.04 -26.74
CA ARG A 21 -7.94 -33.75 -26.03
C ARG A 21 -8.18 -35.16 -26.61
N THR A 22 -8.27 -35.27 -27.90
CA THR A 22 -8.57 -36.52 -28.62
C THR A 22 -7.43 -37.52 -28.41
N ALA A 23 -6.16 -37.09 -28.51
CA ALA A 23 -5.02 -37.93 -28.33
C ALA A 23 -4.84 -38.44 -26.88
N LEU A 24 -5.34 -37.71 -25.90
CA LEU A 24 -5.24 -38.08 -24.47
C LEU A 24 -6.43 -38.88 -23.93
N VAL A 25 -7.47 -39.17 -24.71
CA VAL A 25 -8.69 -39.87 -24.24
C VAL A 25 -8.36 -41.16 -23.53
N THR A 26 -7.51 -42.06 -24.12
CA THR A 26 -7.10 -43.31 -23.48
C THR A 26 -6.38 -43.08 -22.15
N SER A 27 -5.62 -42.02 -22.03
CA SER A 27 -4.94 -41.65 -20.77
C SER A 27 -5.96 -41.21 -19.72
N PHE A 28 -6.97 -40.42 -20.12
CA PHE A 28 -8.05 -40.00 -19.24
C PHE A 28 -8.87 -41.16 -18.73
N GLU A 29 -9.24 -42.12 -19.64
CA GLU A 29 -9.98 -43.31 -19.28
C GLU A 29 -9.23 -44.19 -18.26
N LYS A 30 -7.93 -44.40 -18.46
CA LYS A 30 -7.07 -45.14 -17.52
C LYS A 30 -6.99 -44.42 -16.15
N CYS A 31 -6.79 -43.12 -16.15
CA CYS A 31 -6.79 -42.33 -14.92
C CYS A 31 -8.12 -42.42 -14.22
N MET A 32 -9.22 -42.32 -14.97
CA MET A 32 -10.59 -42.44 -14.44
C MET A 32 -10.81 -43.79 -13.75
N MET A 33 -10.50 -44.89 -14.43
CA MET A 33 -10.65 -46.24 -13.86
C MET A 33 -9.82 -46.41 -12.58
N ALA A 34 -8.57 -45.94 -12.60
CA ALA A 34 -7.69 -46.01 -11.44
C ALA A 34 -8.24 -45.17 -10.26
N THR A 35 -8.61 -43.92 -10.50
CA THR A 35 -9.11 -43.03 -9.43
C THR A 35 -10.42 -43.54 -8.82
N LYS A 36 -11.34 -44.04 -9.63
CA LYS A 36 -12.59 -44.64 -9.14
C LYS A 36 -12.35 -45.92 -8.34
N ALA A 37 -11.42 -46.77 -8.76
CA ALA A 37 -11.03 -48.00 -8.03
C ALA A 37 -10.47 -47.67 -6.63
N TYR A 38 -9.72 -46.58 -6.49
CA TYR A 38 -9.12 -46.15 -5.23
C TYR A 38 -9.94 -45.08 -4.49
N LYS A 39 -11.18 -44.78 -4.93
CA LYS A 39 -12.08 -43.77 -4.35
C LYS A 39 -11.41 -42.38 -4.22
N LEU A 40 -10.66 -41.99 -5.25
CA LEU A 40 -9.98 -40.70 -5.34
C LEU A 40 -10.79 -39.75 -6.25
N SER A 41 -10.69 -38.45 -6.00
CA SER A 41 -11.21 -37.44 -6.91
C SER A 41 -10.23 -37.19 -8.06
N LEU A 42 -10.77 -37.02 -9.27
CA LEU A 42 -10.03 -36.72 -10.49
C LEU A 42 -10.37 -35.33 -11.00
N LEU A 43 -9.38 -34.46 -11.09
CA LEU A 43 -9.52 -33.13 -11.66
C LEU A 43 -8.90 -33.08 -13.06
N ASP A 44 -9.62 -32.50 -14.00
CA ASP A 44 -9.13 -32.25 -15.35
C ASP A 44 -8.05 -31.18 -15.39
N GLY A 45 -7.29 -31.12 -16.49
CA GLY A 45 -6.21 -30.17 -16.73
C GLY A 45 -6.68 -28.73 -16.93
N VAL A 46 -5.72 -27.84 -17.12
CA VAL A 46 -5.97 -26.42 -17.39
C VAL A 46 -6.42 -26.18 -18.82
N PHE A 47 -7.24 -25.14 -19.04
CA PHE A 47 -7.57 -24.59 -20.36
C PHE A 47 -6.79 -23.28 -20.54
N ASN A 48 -5.93 -23.23 -21.56
CA ASN A 48 -4.92 -22.18 -21.71
C ASN A 48 -5.47 -20.86 -22.29
N ASP A 49 -6.44 -20.94 -23.20
CA ASP A 49 -7.01 -19.70 -23.79
C ASP A 49 -8.04 -19.06 -22.85
N ILE A 50 -7.59 -18.12 -22.03
CA ILE A 50 -8.43 -17.40 -21.07
C ILE A 50 -9.46 -16.47 -21.73
N ARG A 51 -9.40 -16.24 -23.06
CA ARG A 51 -10.31 -15.37 -23.80
C ARG A 51 -11.44 -16.17 -24.46
N ASP A 52 -11.25 -17.46 -24.68
CA ASP A 52 -12.25 -18.34 -25.25
C ASP A 52 -13.13 -18.97 -24.16
N ALA A 53 -14.16 -18.26 -23.76
CA ALA A 53 -15.13 -18.72 -22.77
C ALA A 53 -15.99 -19.89 -23.28
N ASN A 54 -16.29 -19.93 -24.59
CA ASN A 54 -17.12 -20.98 -25.20
C ASN A 54 -16.33 -22.30 -25.28
N GLY A 55 -15.11 -22.26 -25.77
CA GLY A 55 -14.24 -23.45 -25.79
C GLY A 55 -13.94 -23.98 -24.40
N PHE A 56 -13.81 -23.08 -23.40
CA PHE A 56 -13.69 -23.49 -22.01
C PHE A 56 -14.96 -24.19 -21.48
N GLU A 57 -16.15 -23.68 -21.80
CA GLU A 57 -17.45 -24.29 -21.42
C GLU A 57 -17.61 -25.68 -22.07
N GLU A 58 -17.31 -25.80 -23.34
CA GLU A 58 -17.35 -27.09 -24.07
C GLU A 58 -16.37 -28.12 -23.46
N GLU A 59 -15.17 -27.70 -23.12
CA GLU A 59 -14.20 -28.57 -22.47
C GLU A 59 -14.64 -29.00 -21.07
N CYS A 60 -15.27 -28.14 -20.29
CA CYS A 60 -15.85 -28.50 -18.99
C CYS A 60 -17.00 -29.54 -19.14
N ILE A 61 -17.89 -29.32 -20.11
CA ILE A 61 -18.98 -30.27 -20.41
C ILE A 61 -18.43 -31.65 -20.78
N TYR A 62 -17.44 -31.66 -21.66
CA TYR A 62 -16.76 -32.91 -22.09
C TYR A 62 -16.12 -33.64 -20.91
N SER A 63 -15.38 -32.93 -20.06
CA SER A 63 -14.70 -33.49 -18.90
C SER A 63 -15.71 -34.02 -17.87
N HIS A 64 -16.77 -33.27 -17.59
CA HIS A 64 -17.84 -33.71 -16.69
C HIS A 64 -18.53 -34.97 -17.24
N GLY A 65 -18.80 -35.01 -18.55
CA GLY A 65 -19.37 -36.18 -19.24
C GLY A 65 -18.46 -37.42 -19.16
N LEU A 66 -17.15 -37.29 -19.17
CA LEU A 66 -16.20 -38.36 -18.94
C LEU A 66 -16.14 -38.84 -17.47
N GLY A 67 -16.71 -38.08 -16.52
CA GLY A 67 -16.75 -38.41 -15.11
C GLY A 67 -15.66 -37.80 -14.25
N PHE A 68 -14.99 -36.75 -14.72
CA PHE A 68 -14.12 -35.93 -13.86
C PHE A 68 -14.93 -35.25 -12.76
N ASP A 69 -14.33 -35.09 -11.58
CA ASP A 69 -14.99 -34.50 -10.42
C ASP A 69 -14.82 -32.97 -10.36
N GLY A 70 -14.03 -32.38 -11.28
CA GLY A 70 -13.76 -30.96 -11.39
C GLY A 70 -12.66 -30.63 -12.39
N LYS A 71 -12.22 -29.36 -12.41
CA LYS A 71 -11.22 -28.86 -13.36
C LYS A 71 -10.21 -27.92 -12.67
N THR A 72 -8.96 -27.98 -13.10
CA THR A 72 -7.93 -27.04 -12.66
C THR A 72 -8.09 -25.72 -13.41
N LEU A 73 -8.22 -24.59 -12.68
CA LEU A 73 -8.45 -23.26 -13.23
C LEU A 73 -7.18 -22.41 -13.12
N ILE A 74 -6.96 -21.54 -14.10
CA ILE A 74 -5.83 -20.61 -14.17
C ILE A 74 -6.26 -19.14 -14.26
N HIS A 75 -7.57 -18.88 -14.39
CA HIS A 75 -8.10 -17.52 -14.49
C HIS A 75 -9.43 -17.38 -13.73
N PRO A 76 -9.67 -16.27 -12.99
CA PRO A 76 -10.92 -16.06 -12.25
C PRO A 76 -12.19 -16.12 -13.11
N GLY A 77 -12.14 -15.70 -14.38
CA GLY A 77 -13.27 -15.79 -15.31
C GLY A 77 -13.73 -17.23 -15.60
N GLN A 78 -12.91 -18.24 -15.32
CA GLN A 78 -13.24 -19.66 -15.52
C GLN A 78 -14.08 -20.24 -14.34
N ILE A 79 -14.12 -19.57 -13.19
CA ILE A 79 -14.73 -20.09 -11.95
C ILE A 79 -16.23 -20.31 -12.12
N GLN A 80 -16.96 -19.30 -12.62
CA GLN A 80 -18.42 -19.37 -12.73
C GLN A 80 -18.86 -20.46 -13.71
N ILE A 81 -18.18 -20.57 -14.85
CA ILE A 81 -18.51 -21.58 -15.88
C ILE A 81 -18.23 -22.99 -15.31
N CYS A 82 -17.07 -23.19 -14.69
CA CYS A 82 -16.71 -24.47 -14.09
C CYS A 82 -17.70 -24.88 -13.01
N ASN A 83 -18.04 -23.99 -12.07
CA ASN A 83 -18.98 -24.29 -11.00
C ASN A 83 -20.38 -24.62 -11.54
N LYS A 84 -20.86 -23.90 -12.58
CA LYS A 84 -22.16 -24.18 -13.21
C LYS A 84 -22.23 -25.61 -13.75
N ILE A 85 -21.14 -26.13 -14.34
CA ILE A 85 -21.14 -27.44 -15.02
C ILE A 85 -20.92 -28.59 -14.04
N PHE A 86 -20.05 -28.42 -13.05
CA PHE A 86 -19.69 -29.47 -12.10
C PHE A 86 -20.59 -29.53 -10.86
N THR A 87 -21.49 -28.56 -10.67
CA THR A 87 -22.52 -28.61 -9.61
C THR A 87 -23.75 -29.35 -10.12
N PRO A 88 -24.31 -30.31 -9.36
CA PRO A 88 -25.56 -30.99 -9.72
C PRO A 88 -26.71 -30.01 -9.94
N THR A 89 -27.51 -30.24 -10.98
CA THR A 89 -28.71 -29.44 -11.21
C THR A 89 -29.81 -29.77 -10.18
N ALA A 90 -30.74 -28.83 -9.97
CA ALA A 90 -31.90 -29.05 -9.08
C ALA A 90 -32.74 -30.29 -9.49
N GLU A 91 -32.84 -30.55 -10.80
CA GLU A 91 -33.55 -31.71 -11.34
C GLU A 91 -32.78 -33.02 -11.02
N GLN A 92 -31.47 -33.04 -11.20
CA GLN A 92 -30.63 -34.21 -10.85
C GLN A 92 -30.70 -34.48 -9.36
N LEU A 93 -30.67 -33.44 -8.53
CA LEU A 93 -30.74 -33.57 -7.06
C LEU A 93 -32.11 -34.11 -6.61
N ASP A 94 -33.20 -33.58 -7.18
CA ASP A 94 -34.56 -34.06 -6.88
C ASP A 94 -34.72 -35.54 -7.24
N LYS A 95 -34.29 -35.90 -8.47
CA LYS A 95 -34.32 -37.31 -8.91
C LYS A 95 -33.47 -38.22 -8.02
N ALA A 96 -32.28 -37.77 -7.64
CA ALA A 96 -31.41 -38.51 -6.73
C ALA A 96 -32.10 -38.77 -5.36
N LYS A 97 -32.71 -37.76 -4.77
CA LYS A 97 -33.45 -37.89 -3.50
C LYS A 97 -34.60 -38.87 -3.60
N ARG A 98 -35.37 -38.81 -4.70
CA ARG A 98 -36.50 -39.72 -4.93
C ARG A 98 -36.05 -41.19 -5.11
N ILE A 99 -34.95 -41.42 -5.84
CA ILE A 99 -34.35 -42.76 -6.00
C ILE A 99 -33.92 -43.33 -4.66
N VAL A 100 -33.19 -42.57 -3.85
CA VAL A 100 -32.74 -43.04 -2.52
C VAL A 100 -33.93 -43.35 -1.62
N ALA A 101 -34.94 -42.47 -1.54
CA ALA A 101 -36.13 -42.67 -0.73
C ALA A 101 -36.91 -43.91 -1.16
N ALA A 102 -37.15 -44.10 -2.48
CA ALA A 102 -37.86 -45.28 -2.98
C ALA A 102 -37.14 -46.60 -2.67
N PHE A 103 -35.82 -46.61 -2.77
CA PHE A 103 -35.03 -47.81 -2.45
C PHE A 103 -34.98 -48.12 -0.95
N GLU A 104 -34.87 -47.10 -0.12
CA GLU A 104 -34.89 -47.23 1.34
C GLU A 104 -36.27 -47.73 1.85
N ASP A 105 -37.36 -47.22 1.26
CA ASP A 105 -38.72 -47.71 1.60
C ASP A 105 -38.97 -49.14 1.14
N ALA A 106 -38.40 -49.57 0.02
CA ALA A 106 -38.43 -50.97 -0.40
C ALA A 106 -37.65 -51.87 0.56
N ARG A 107 -36.45 -51.42 1.01
CA ARG A 107 -35.64 -52.16 2.02
C ARG A 107 -36.26 -52.24 3.40
N LYS A 108 -37.10 -51.29 3.79
CA LYS A 108 -37.88 -51.38 5.04
C LYS A 108 -38.93 -52.53 4.99
N LYS A 109 -39.43 -52.84 3.78
CA LYS A 109 -40.43 -53.91 3.57
C LYS A 109 -39.78 -55.27 3.36
N ASP A 110 -38.66 -55.29 2.61
CA ASP A 110 -37.84 -56.50 2.41
C ASP A 110 -36.36 -56.11 2.49
N PRO A 111 -35.66 -56.48 3.60
CA PRO A 111 -34.23 -56.17 3.76
C PRO A 111 -33.31 -56.73 2.68
N ASN A 112 -33.74 -57.74 1.94
CA ASN A 112 -32.95 -58.41 0.90
C ASN A 112 -33.22 -57.87 -0.50
N VAL A 113 -34.01 -56.82 -0.65
CA VAL A 113 -34.29 -56.20 -1.96
C VAL A 113 -33.00 -55.64 -2.59
N GLY A 114 -32.64 -56.18 -3.75
CA GLY A 114 -31.46 -55.73 -4.52
C GLY A 114 -31.79 -54.84 -5.72
N VAL A 115 -33.07 -54.88 -6.17
CA VAL A 115 -33.54 -54.16 -7.37
C VAL A 115 -34.97 -53.65 -7.14
N ILE A 116 -35.26 -52.44 -7.55
CA ILE A 116 -36.59 -51.84 -7.58
C ILE A 116 -36.90 -51.30 -8.97
N THR A 117 -38.19 -51.13 -9.28
CA THR A 117 -38.63 -50.38 -10.48
C THR A 117 -39.01 -48.98 -10.06
N PHE A 118 -38.35 -48.00 -10.66
CA PHE A 118 -38.59 -46.57 -10.41
C PHE A 118 -38.71 -45.82 -11.77
N GLU A 119 -39.83 -45.17 -12.01
CA GLU A 119 -40.14 -44.46 -13.25
C GLU A 119 -39.89 -45.28 -14.52
N GLY A 120 -40.25 -46.60 -14.50
CA GLY A 120 -40.09 -47.52 -15.62
C GLY A 120 -38.68 -48.08 -15.82
N SER A 121 -37.70 -47.72 -14.97
CA SER A 121 -36.32 -48.19 -15.03
C SER A 121 -36.00 -49.08 -13.84
N GLN A 122 -35.12 -50.06 -14.02
CA GLN A 122 -34.59 -50.86 -12.91
C GLN A 122 -33.51 -50.11 -12.18
N ILE A 123 -33.67 -49.96 -10.86
CA ILE A 123 -32.70 -49.32 -9.95
C ILE A 123 -32.10 -50.36 -9.05
N GLU A 124 -30.79 -50.50 -9.16
CA GLU A 124 -29.95 -51.36 -8.31
C GLU A 124 -29.16 -50.54 -7.31
N GLU A 125 -28.47 -51.20 -6.38
CA GLU A 125 -27.66 -50.57 -5.36
C GLU A 125 -26.60 -49.60 -5.91
N LEU A 126 -26.02 -49.92 -7.10
CA LEU A 126 -25.07 -49.04 -7.76
C LEU A 126 -25.69 -47.67 -8.16
N HIS A 127 -26.95 -47.66 -8.58
CA HIS A 127 -27.68 -46.44 -8.92
C HIS A 127 -27.99 -45.61 -7.66
N VAL A 128 -28.32 -46.28 -6.56
CA VAL A 128 -28.53 -45.65 -5.26
C VAL A 128 -27.25 -45.02 -4.74
N ASN A 129 -26.10 -45.69 -4.88
CA ASN A 129 -24.81 -45.16 -4.49
C ASN A 129 -24.42 -43.93 -5.35
N HIS A 130 -24.76 -43.95 -6.63
CA HIS A 130 -24.57 -42.77 -7.48
C HIS A 130 -25.45 -41.59 -7.03
N ALA A 131 -26.75 -41.85 -6.76
CA ALA A 131 -27.66 -40.85 -6.25
C ALA A 131 -27.22 -40.26 -4.90
N LYS A 132 -26.69 -41.08 -3.98
CA LYS A 132 -26.11 -40.59 -2.71
C LYS A 132 -24.94 -39.65 -2.94
N ARG A 133 -24.06 -39.93 -3.90
CA ARG A 133 -22.92 -39.02 -4.25
C ARG A 133 -23.40 -37.66 -4.76
N ILE A 134 -24.49 -37.63 -5.57
CA ILE A 134 -25.09 -36.36 -6.02
C ILE A 134 -25.60 -35.54 -4.83
N ILE A 135 -26.27 -36.17 -3.88
CA ILE A 135 -26.75 -35.53 -2.66
C ILE A 135 -25.62 -35.05 -1.77
N GLU A 136 -24.55 -35.85 -1.62
CA GLU A 136 -23.35 -35.47 -0.85
C GLU A 136 -22.63 -34.29 -1.50
N ALA A 137 -22.51 -34.26 -2.83
CA ALA A 137 -21.88 -33.14 -3.56
C ALA A 137 -22.63 -31.84 -3.31
N GLU A 138 -23.98 -31.85 -3.36
CA GLU A 138 -24.82 -30.68 -3.07
C GLU A 138 -24.68 -30.23 -1.61
N LEU A 139 -24.66 -31.17 -0.66
CA LEU A 139 -24.43 -30.84 0.75
C LEU A 139 -23.09 -30.18 1.01
N LEU A 140 -22.05 -30.58 0.25
CA LEU A 140 -20.73 -29.94 0.33
C LEU A 140 -20.75 -28.53 -0.29
N VAL A 141 -21.42 -28.36 -1.43
CA VAL A 141 -21.59 -27.05 -2.07
C VAL A 141 -22.40 -26.12 -1.16
N SER A 142 -23.51 -26.59 -0.61
CA SER A 142 -24.35 -25.82 0.32
C SER A 142 -23.57 -25.41 1.57
N LYS A 143 -22.80 -26.33 2.17
CA LYS A 143 -21.94 -26.03 3.32
C LYS A 143 -20.86 -25.00 2.99
N VAL A 144 -20.21 -25.09 1.84
CA VAL A 144 -19.20 -24.12 1.39
C VAL A 144 -19.86 -22.77 1.13
N THR A 145 -21.06 -22.77 0.54
CA THR A 145 -21.82 -21.54 0.28
C THR A 145 -22.33 -20.91 1.58
N GLU A 146 -22.78 -21.72 2.55
CA GLU A 146 -23.17 -21.26 3.88
C GLU A 146 -21.96 -20.75 4.69
N LEU A 147 -20.83 -21.44 4.63
CA LEU A 147 -19.56 -20.99 5.24
C LEU A 147 -19.08 -19.66 4.62
N ASP A 148 -19.19 -19.50 3.29
CA ASP A 148 -18.81 -18.28 2.59
C ASP A 148 -19.78 -17.12 2.88
N GLN A 149 -21.06 -17.40 3.14
CA GLN A 149 -22.07 -16.36 3.41
C GLN A 149 -22.32 -16.08 4.89
N SER A 150 -22.24 -17.06 5.78
CA SER A 150 -22.66 -16.87 7.18
C SER A 150 -21.51 -16.70 8.18
N GLU A 151 -20.44 -17.47 8.10
CA GLU A 151 -19.34 -17.37 9.09
C GLU A 151 -18.31 -16.29 8.78
N VAL A 152 -17.99 -16.07 7.50
CA VAL A 152 -17.03 -15.02 7.11
C VAL A 152 -17.64 -13.64 7.26
N ILE A 153 -18.95 -13.48 7.01
CA ILE A 153 -19.63 -12.18 7.11
C ILE A 153 -19.89 -11.78 8.56
N GLN A 154 -20.29 -12.70 9.44
CA GLN A 154 -20.64 -12.38 10.83
C GLN A 154 -19.45 -12.18 11.76
N THR A 155 -18.32 -12.85 11.54
CA THR A 155 -17.17 -12.76 12.44
C THR A 155 -16.19 -11.66 12.06
N SER A 156 -16.11 -11.25 10.80
CA SER A 156 -15.05 -10.36 10.33
C SER A 156 -15.51 -8.94 10.01
N SER A 157 -16.66 -8.74 9.37
CA SER A 157 -17.03 -7.41 8.86
C SER A 157 -17.38 -6.38 9.94
N SER A 158 -17.70 -6.76 11.16
CA SER A 158 -18.02 -5.86 12.28
C SER A 158 -16.83 -5.52 13.18
N LYS A 159 -15.72 -6.24 13.11
CA LYS A 159 -14.60 -6.12 14.06
C LYS A 159 -13.31 -5.53 13.45
N TYR A 160 -13.17 -5.48 12.14
CA TYR A 160 -11.99 -4.88 11.49
C TYR A 160 -12.38 -3.72 10.58
N LYS A 161 -11.47 -2.75 10.48
CA LYS A 161 -11.63 -1.60 9.58
C LYS A 161 -10.83 -1.85 8.30
N ILE A 162 -11.49 -1.71 7.17
CA ILE A 162 -10.86 -1.84 5.83
C ILE A 162 -10.33 -0.51 5.29
N GLY A 163 -10.46 0.58 6.05
CA GLY A 163 -10.17 1.94 5.62
C GLY A 163 -11.27 2.54 4.77
N ASN A 164 -11.18 3.83 4.53
CA ASN A 164 -12.13 4.55 3.68
C ASN A 164 -11.77 4.40 2.20
N PHE A 165 -12.80 4.32 1.36
CA PHE A 165 -12.72 4.46 -0.09
C PHE A 165 -13.14 5.88 -0.48
N PHE A 166 -12.92 6.28 -1.74
CA PHE A 166 -13.18 7.65 -2.19
C PHE A 166 -14.59 8.14 -1.84
N GLU A 167 -15.60 7.30 -2.05
CA GLU A 167 -17.01 7.62 -1.78
C GLU A 167 -17.37 7.80 -0.30
N ASN A 168 -16.48 7.45 0.61
CA ASN A 168 -16.71 7.63 2.05
C ASN A 168 -16.30 9.04 2.55
N PHE A 169 -15.58 9.81 1.71
CA PHE A 169 -15.15 11.17 2.08
C PHE A 169 -16.19 12.20 1.69
N LYS A 170 -16.42 13.14 2.60
CA LYS A 170 -17.32 14.27 2.41
C LYS A 170 -16.59 15.58 2.72
N LEU A 171 -16.82 16.61 1.92
CA LEU A 171 -16.30 17.96 2.18
C LEU A 171 -16.67 18.43 3.59
N GLY A 172 -15.72 18.99 4.33
CA GLY A 172 -15.89 19.43 5.72
C GLY A 172 -15.90 18.29 6.76
N GLN A 173 -15.73 17.02 6.34
CA GLN A 173 -15.68 15.89 7.28
C GLN A 173 -14.44 15.99 8.17
N LYS A 174 -14.66 16.01 9.50
CA LYS A 174 -13.60 15.95 10.51
C LYS A 174 -13.33 14.51 10.91
N ILE A 175 -12.06 14.15 11.01
CA ILE A 175 -11.59 12.79 11.33
C ILE A 175 -10.59 12.91 12.48
N ILE A 176 -10.91 12.30 13.62
CA ILE A 176 -9.98 12.13 14.74
C ILE A 176 -9.30 10.78 14.55
N HIS A 177 -7.98 10.78 14.38
CA HIS A 177 -7.23 9.56 14.11
C HIS A 177 -6.90 8.82 15.42
N ALA A 178 -7.31 7.56 15.49
CA ALA A 178 -6.84 6.66 16.54
C ALA A 178 -5.41 6.23 16.14
N THR A 179 -4.64 5.93 16.98
CA THR A 179 -4.25 5.87 18.34
C THR A 179 -3.16 6.92 18.58
N PRO A 180 -3.16 7.67 19.69
CA PRO A 180 -2.06 8.59 19.99
C PRO A 180 -0.76 7.81 20.23
N ARG A 181 0.39 8.47 20.08
CA ARG A 181 1.69 7.84 20.30
C ARG A 181 2.63 8.73 21.07
N THR A 182 3.14 8.25 22.20
CA THR A 182 4.28 8.86 22.89
C THR A 182 5.56 8.55 22.14
N ILE A 183 6.31 9.59 21.77
CA ILE A 183 7.60 9.47 21.10
C ILE A 183 8.66 9.31 22.19
N THR A 184 9.48 8.25 22.09
CA THR A 184 10.50 7.91 23.08
C THR A 184 11.89 8.30 22.59
N TYR A 185 12.87 8.34 23.49
CA TYR A 185 14.29 8.42 23.11
C TYR A 185 14.71 7.26 22.21
N GLY A 186 14.11 6.07 22.39
CA GLY A 186 14.33 4.91 21.50
C GLY A 186 13.89 5.17 20.07
N ASP A 187 12.78 5.88 19.85
CA ASP A 187 12.32 6.25 18.52
C ASP A 187 13.29 7.23 17.85
N CYS A 188 13.80 8.21 18.60
CA CYS A 188 14.81 9.17 18.11
C CYS A 188 16.13 8.48 17.76
N ALA A 189 16.59 7.56 18.63
CA ALA A 189 17.80 6.77 18.39
C ALA A 189 17.66 5.88 17.16
N LEU A 190 16.51 5.22 17.00
CA LEU A 190 16.23 4.40 15.83
C LEU A 190 16.17 5.25 14.54
N TYR A 191 15.57 6.43 14.59
CA TYR A 191 15.54 7.35 13.45
C TYR A 191 16.96 7.78 13.05
N THR A 192 17.78 8.17 14.01
CA THR A 192 19.19 8.52 13.79
C THR A 192 19.97 7.36 13.17
N ALA A 193 19.76 6.13 13.65
CA ALA A 193 20.42 4.93 13.13
C ALA A 193 19.98 4.59 11.69
N LEU A 194 18.69 4.76 11.37
CA LEU A 194 18.14 4.48 10.03
C LEU A 194 18.66 5.41 8.95
N TYR A 195 18.94 6.67 9.28
CA TYR A 195 19.28 7.69 8.29
C TYR A 195 20.70 8.22 8.42
N GLY A 196 21.39 7.90 9.51
CA GLY A 196 22.68 8.52 9.80
C GLY A 196 22.59 10.05 9.95
N SER A 197 21.43 10.58 10.39
CA SER A 197 21.21 12.02 10.56
C SER A 197 22.21 12.60 11.55
N ARG A 198 22.87 13.71 11.17
CA ARG A 198 23.93 14.36 11.94
C ARG A 198 23.61 15.80 12.32
N TYR A 199 22.40 16.29 12.07
CA TYR A 199 22.00 17.65 12.45
C TYR A 199 22.11 17.83 13.96
N ALA A 200 23.05 18.65 14.41
CA ALA A 200 23.47 18.74 15.79
C ALA A 200 22.35 19.08 16.77
N LEU A 201 21.38 19.88 16.36
CA LEU A 201 20.18 20.24 17.14
C LEU A 201 19.41 18.99 17.61
N HIS A 202 19.31 17.96 16.76
CA HIS A 202 18.54 16.76 17.03
C HIS A 202 19.36 15.59 17.61
N CYS A 203 20.69 15.79 17.69
CA CYS A 203 21.63 14.74 18.12
C CYS A 203 22.33 15.04 19.45
N SER A 204 22.28 16.29 19.93
CA SER A 204 23.06 16.71 21.10
C SER A 204 22.28 17.67 21.98
N ASP A 205 21.97 17.23 23.22
CA ASP A 205 21.34 18.08 24.22
C ASP A 205 22.22 19.29 24.56
N GLU A 206 23.55 19.11 24.62
CA GLU A 206 24.49 20.19 24.88
C GLU A 206 24.51 21.23 23.73
N PHE A 207 24.31 20.80 22.51
CA PHE A 207 24.14 21.72 21.37
C PHE A 207 22.83 22.48 21.47
N ALA A 208 21.74 21.77 21.77
CA ALA A 208 20.40 22.36 21.90
C ALA A 208 20.34 23.43 23.00
N LYS A 209 21.04 23.19 24.14
CA LYS A 209 21.15 24.16 25.26
C LYS A 209 21.83 25.45 24.81
N LYS A 210 22.81 25.40 23.90
CA LYS A 210 23.45 26.60 23.33
C LYS A 210 22.54 27.44 22.46
N LEU A 211 21.42 26.85 22.01
CA LEU A 211 20.35 27.52 21.28
C LEU A 211 19.15 27.86 22.17
N SER A 212 19.33 27.92 23.51
CA SER A 212 18.31 28.25 24.50
C SER A 212 17.21 27.19 24.65
N LEU A 213 17.42 25.95 24.20
CA LEU A 213 16.51 24.83 24.45
C LEU A 213 16.94 24.04 25.69
N GLU A 214 16.01 23.38 26.35
CA GLU A 214 16.30 22.52 27.51
C GLU A 214 17.04 21.24 27.10
N LYS A 215 16.67 20.68 25.94
CA LYS A 215 17.22 19.44 25.38
C LYS A 215 16.99 19.37 23.87
N SER A 216 17.56 18.37 23.22
CA SER A 216 17.33 18.10 21.78
C SER A 216 15.86 17.86 21.47
N PRO A 217 15.24 18.61 20.56
CA PRO A 217 13.92 18.31 20.07
C PRO A 217 13.95 17.08 19.14
N ILE A 218 12.78 16.46 18.94
CA ILE A 218 12.59 15.41 17.95
C ILE A 218 12.93 15.95 16.55
N ASP A 219 13.59 15.12 15.71
CA ASP A 219 13.87 15.46 14.32
C ASP A 219 12.55 15.81 13.57
N ASP A 220 12.60 16.86 12.75
CA ASP A 220 11.43 17.42 12.09
C ASP A 220 10.71 16.40 11.22
N PHE A 221 11.45 15.57 10.50
CA PHE A 221 10.84 14.54 9.67
C PHE A 221 10.42 13.29 10.45
N LEU A 222 11.00 13.02 11.61
CA LEU A 222 10.45 12.00 12.53
C LEU A 222 9.05 12.45 13.00
N LEU A 223 8.92 13.69 13.45
CA LEU A 223 7.65 14.27 13.88
C LEU A 223 6.62 14.26 12.73
N PHE A 224 7.00 14.76 11.55
CA PHE A 224 6.14 14.76 10.36
C PHE A 224 5.63 13.36 10.02
N ASN A 225 6.53 12.38 9.92
CA ASN A 225 6.20 11.02 9.53
C ASN A 225 5.34 10.30 10.56
N ILE A 226 5.51 10.56 11.86
CA ILE A 226 4.65 10.02 12.92
C ILE A 226 3.24 10.63 12.83
N ALA A 227 3.13 11.95 12.76
CA ALA A 227 1.84 12.62 12.60
C ALA A 227 1.11 12.16 11.33
N PHE A 228 1.83 12.03 10.21
CA PHE A 228 1.31 11.51 8.96
C PHE A 228 0.86 10.05 9.09
N GLY A 229 1.67 9.19 9.70
CA GLY A 229 1.37 7.77 9.87
C GLY A 229 0.04 7.52 10.60
N LYS A 230 -0.31 8.39 11.57
CA LYS A 230 -1.60 8.35 12.27
C LYS A 230 -2.80 8.51 11.34
N THR A 231 -2.64 9.26 10.26
CA THR A 231 -3.75 9.55 9.32
C THR A 231 -3.97 8.43 8.29
N VAL A 232 -3.00 7.51 8.13
CA VAL A 232 -3.03 6.47 7.09
C VAL A 232 -4.22 5.51 7.21
N PRO A 233 -4.58 4.99 8.39
CA PRO A 233 -5.70 4.06 8.54
C PRO A 233 -7.03 4.59 8.02
N ASP A 234 -7.26 5.90 8.18
CA ASP A 234 -8.54 6.52 7.84
C ASP A 234 -8.53 7.22 6.48
N ILE A 235 -7.38 7.75 6.04
CA ILE A 235 -7.31 8.55 4.81
C ILE A 235 -6.73 7.76 3.64
N SER A 236 -5.64 7.03 3.86
CA SER A 236 -4.84 6.50 2.74
C SER A 236 -4.60 4.99 2.78
N LEU A 237 -5.32 4.22 3.59
CA LEU A 237 -5.20 2.76 3.61
C LEU A 237 -5.53 2.12 2.25
N ASN A 238 -6.51 2.69 1.53
CA ASN A 238 -6.90 2.29 0.18
C ASN A 238 -6.40 3.26 -0.90
N ALA A 239 -5.36 4.04 -0.60
CA ALA A 239 -4.77 4.95 -1.57
C ALA A 239 -3.99 4.20 -2.65
N ILE A 240 -3.97 4.80 -3.83
CA ILE A 240 -3.11 4.43 -4.96
C ILE A 240 -1.76 5.13 -4.83
N ALA A 241 -1.79 6.44 -4.48
CA ALA A 241 -0.61 7.26 -4.32
C ALA A 241 -0.90 8.49 -3.45
N ASN A 242 0.08 8.92 -2.67
CA ASN A 242 0.12 10.28 -2.14
C ASN A 242 0.68 11.19 -3.23
N LEU A 243 -0.06 12.24 -3.60
CA LEU A 243 0.25 13.06 -4.76
C LEU A 243 1.06 14.31 -4.41
N GLY A 244 0.96 14.80 -3.16
CA GLY A 244 1.72 15.97 -2.75
C GLY A 244 1.38 16.48 -1.36
N TYR A 245 2.16 17.46 -0.96
CA TYR A 245 2.06 18.21 0.30
C TYR A 245 2.10 19.70 -0.01
N ALA A 246 1.47 20.50 0.83
CA ALA A 246 1.54 21.95 0.80
C ALA A 246 1.35 22.54 2.19
N GLU A 247 1.80 23.77 2.36
CA GLU A 247 1.58 24.59 3.55
C GLU A 247 1.88 23.83 4.87
N CYS A 248 2.93 22.99 4.87
CA CYS A 248 3.34 22.30 6.08
C CYS A 248 4.13 23.27 6.96
N LYS A 249 3.70 23.44 8.21
CA LYS A 249 4.33 24.33 9.21
C LYS A 249 4.66 23.51 10.45
N PHE A 250 5.90 23.59 10.90
CA PHE A 250 6.31 23.10 12.22
C PHE A 250 6.11 24.26 13.21
N LEU A 251 5.20 24.11 14.15
CA LEU A 251 4.70 25.24 14.94
C LEU A 251 5.40 25.39 16.29
N LYS A 252 5.83 24.25 16.86
CA LYS A 252 6.56 24.17 18.13
C LYS A 252 7.54 23.00 18.08
N PRO A 253 8.67 23.07 18.81
CA PRO A 253 9.51 21.89 19.03
C PRO A 253 8.70 20.83 19.81
N ALA A 254 8.81 19.57 19.38
CA ALA A 254 8.33 18.42 20.12
C ALA A 254 9.54 17.68 20.72
N TYR A 255 9.33 17.04 21.87
CA TYR A 255 10.40 16.41 22.63
C TYR A 255 10.12 14.92 22.88
N PRO A 256 11.17 14.10 23.11
CA PRO A 256 10.97 12.76 23.65
C PRO A 256 10.17 12.83 24.97
N GLY A 257 9.07 12.05 25.02
CA GLY A 257 8.05 12.09 26.06
C GLY A 257 6.74 12.69 25.60
N ASP A 258 6.72 13.49 24.52
CA ASP A 258 5.48 14.03 23.97
C ASP A 258 4.62 12.94 23.32
N THR A 259 3.33 13.03 23.55
CA THR A 259 2.32 12.15 22.95
C THR A 259 1.64 12.86 21.79
N ILE A 260 1.87 12.37 20.57
CA ILE A 260 1.33 12.97 19.36
C ILE A 260 0.01 12.32 18.99
N SER A 261 -1.01 13.17 18.81
CA SER A 261 -2.31 12.87 18.21
C SER A 261 -2.44 13.59 16.89
N SER A 262 -3.33 13.11 16.01
CA SER A 262 -3.59 13.77 14.73
C SER A 262 -5.09 13.86 14.47
N THR A 263 -5.50 14.98 13.88
CA THR A 263 -6.85 15.20 13.35
C THR A 263 -6.76 15.67 11.90
N SER A 264 -7.79 15.39 11.12
CA SER A 264 -7.86 15.85 9.73
C SER A 264 -9.24 16.39 9.39
N GLU A 265 -9.29 17.35 8.48
CA GLU A 265 -10.51 17.82 7.84
C GLU A 265 -10.39 17.60 6.31
N VAL A 266 -11.45 17.09 5.70
CA VAL A 266 -11.53 16.97 4.23
C VAL A 266 -11.85 18.34 3.64
N ILE A 267 -10.86 18.95 3.00
CA ILE A 267 -10.94 20.31 2.42
C ILE A 267 -11.22 20.31 0.92
N GLY A 268 -11.26 19.14 0.29
CA GLY A 268 -11.59 19.02 -1.11
C GLY A 268 -11.69 17.59 -1.58
N ILE A 269 -12.47 17.38 -2.65
CA ILE A 269 -12.63 16.08 -3.33
C ILE A 269 -12.75 16.30 -4.84
N LYS A 270 -12.15 15.39 -5.63
CA LYS A 270 -12.26 15.38 -7.08
C LYS A 270 -12.24 13.95 -7.61
N GLU A 271 -13.34 13.48 -8.15
CA GLU A 271 -13.37 12.18 -8.83
C GLU A 271 -12.64 12.26 -10.18
N ASN A 272 -11.85 11.25 -10.50
CA ASN A 272 -11.15 11.16 -11.78
C ASN A 272 -12.12 10.70 -12.89
N SER A 273 -11.78 11.04 -14.13
CA SER A 273 -12.63 10.75 -15.30
C SER A 273 -12.94 9.26 -15.51
N SER A 274 -12.03 8.38 -15.08
CA SER A 274 -12.21 6.93 -15.15
C SER A 274 -13.32 6.40 -14.23
N GLY A 275 -13.73 7.14 -13.21
CA GLY A 275 -14.70 6.68 -12.19
C GLY A 275 -14.16 5.59 -11.24
N GLU A 276 -12.88 5.24 -11.34
CA GLU A 276 -12.26 4.17 -10.53
C GLU A 276 -11.63 4.67 -9.23
N ASN A 277 -11.35 5.95 -9.16
CA ASN A 277 -10.68 6.61 -8.05
C ASN A 277 -10.96 8.11 -8.06
N GLY A 278 -10.52 8.78 -7.00
CA GLY A 278 -10.57 10.23 -6.92
C GLY A 278 -9.49 10.76 -5.99
N VAL A 279 -9.31 12.07 -6.02
CA VAL A 279 -8.36 12.80 -5.18
C VAL A 279 -9.09 13.39 -4.00
N VAL A 280 -8.59 13.12 -2.79
CA VAL A 280 -9.06 13.67 -1.52
C VAL A 280 -8.00 14.62 -1.01
N TYR A 281 -8.38 15.86 -0.73
CA TYR A 281 -7.53 16.89 -0.11
C TYR A 281 -7.88 16.97 1.37
N VAL A 282 -6.86 16.89 2.21
CA VAL A 282 -7.04 16.98 3.67
C VAL A 282 -6.10 18.00 4.29
N HIS A 283 -6.62 18.72 5.26
CA HIS A 283 -5.87 19.54 6.20
C HIS A 283 -5.69 18.72 7.47
N SER A 284 -4.47 18.49 7.89
CA SER A 284 -4.13 17.65 9.03
C SER A 284 -3.31 18.43 10.06
N VAL A 285 -3.66 18.27 11.34
CA VAL A 285 -2.97 18.90 12.47
C VAL A 285 -2.51 17.81 13.43
N GLY A 286 -1.22 17.83 13.76
CA GLY A 286 -0.65 17.02 14.83
C GLY A 286 -0.55 17.86 16.11
N THR A 287 -1.06 17.33 17.23
CA THR A 287 -1.02 17.98 18.54
C THR A 287 -0.24 17.15 19.55
N ASN A 288 0.32 17.80 20.58
CA ASN A 288 0.90 17.13 21.73
C ASN A 288 -0.18 16.77 22.79
N GLN A 289 0.22 16.23 23.94
CA GLN A 289 -0.67 15.86 25.07
C GLN A 289 -1.38 17.04 25.74
N HIS A 290 -1.01 18.26 25.42
CA HIS A 290 -1.64 19.50 25.93
C HIS A 290 -2.56 20.16 24.89
N ASP A 291 -2.92 19.41 23.84
CA ASP A 291 -3.69 19.90 22.69
C ASP A 291 -3.02 21.07 21.94
N GLU A 292 -1.72 21.26 22.14
CA GLU A 292 -0.97 22.28 21.42
C GLU A 292 -0.57 21.75 20.03
N PRO A 293 -0.86 22.50 18.96
CA PRO A 293 -0.44 22.12 17.62
C PRO A 293 1.08 22.21 17.47
N VAL A 294 1.71 21.09 17.09
CA VAL A 294 3.15 20.97 16.83
C VAL A 294 3.45 20.95 15.34
N ILE A 295 2.52 20.45 14.53
CA ILE A 295 2.63 20.42 13.08
C ILE A 295 1.27 20.60 12.43
N ASP A 296 1.22 21.36 11.34
CA ASP A 296 0.05 21.63 10.53
C ASP A 296 0.42 21.46 9.06
N TYR A 297 -0.37 20.68 8.27
CA TYR A 297 -0.07 20.46 6.87
C TYR A 297 -1.28 20.10 6.04
N LYS A 298 -1.22 20.40 4.74
CA LYS A 298 -2.19 19.94 3.76
C LYS A 298 -1.57 18.89 2.86
N ARG A 299 -2.36 17.89 2.48
CA ARG A 299 -1.94 16.87 1.51
C ARG A 299 -3.10 16.44 0.64
N TRP A 300 -2.79 15.84 -0.50
CA TRP A 300 -3.80 15.22 -1.35
C TRP A 300 -3.36 13.83 -1.79
N VAL A 301 -4.33 12.94 -1.82
CA VAL A 301 -4.11 11.52 -2.01
C VAL A 301 -5.12 10.96 -2.98
N MET A 302 -4.67 10.11 -3.90
CA MET A 302 -5.53 9.39 -4.82
C MET A 302 -6.04 8.12 -4.14
N VAL A 303 -7.37 8.04 -3.91
CA VAL A 303 -8.02 6.94 -3.21
C VAL A 303 -8.91 6.15 -4.17
N ARG A 304 -8.88 4.82 -4.06
CA ARG A 304 -9.71 3.92 -4.85
C ARG A 304 -11.19 4.10 -4.51
N LYS A 305 -12.05 3.92 -5.51
CA LYS A 305 -13.51 3.84 -5.36
C LYS A 305 -13.92 2.37 -5.29
N LYS A 306 -14.72 1.98 -4.29
CA LYS A 306 -15.19 0.61 -4.11
C LYS A 306 -16.39 0.32 -5.02
N ASN A 307 -17.34 1.27 -5.10
CA ASN A 307 -18.54 1.16 -5.92
C ASN A 307 -18.49 2.15 -7.09
N ARG A 308 -18.19 1.66 -8.28
CA ARG A 308 -18.07 2.46 -9.50
C ARG A 308 -19.41 3.02 -10.01
N ASN A 309 -20.54 2.46 -9.56
CA ASN A 309 -21.88 2.83 -10.02
C ASN A 309 -22.49 4.01 -9.24
N LEU A 310 -21.81 4.49 -8.18
CA LEU A 310 -22.27 5.67 -7.47
C LEU A 310 -22.08 6.93 -8.32
N ASN A 311 -23.05 7.85 -8.22
CA ASN A 311 -22.98 9.15 -8.88
C ASN A 311 -21.65 9.84 -8.59
N LYS A 312 -21.14 10.59 -9.57
CA LYS A 312 -19.94 11.39 -9.42
C LYS A 312 -20.16 12.46 -8.34
N ALA A 313 -19.17 12.61 -7.46
CA ALA A 313 -19.15 13.72 -6.53
C ALA A 313 -18.88 15.05 -7.28
N GLU A 314 -19.57 16.10 -6.92
CA GLU A 314 -19.25 17.45 -7.39
C GLU A 314 -17.81 17.81 -6.96
N PRO A 315 -16.96 18.24 -7.90
CA PRO A 315 -15.56 18.53 -7.59
C PRO A 315 -15.43 19.81 -6.75
N SER A 316 -14.69 19.72 -5.66
CA SER A 316 -14.25 20.86 -4.86
C SER A 316 -12.75 20.75 -4.68
N ILE A 317 -11.99 21.64 -5.30
CA ILE A 317 -10.53 21.66 -5.25
C ILE A 317 -10.14 22.89 -4.43
N PRO A 318 -9.43 22.74 -3.30
CA PRO A 318 -9.00 23.89 -2.51
C PRO A 318 -7.91 24.67 -3.24
N GLU A 319 -7.90 25.98 -3.05
CA GLU A 319 -6.73 26.79 -3.38
C GLU A 319 -5.65 26.53 -2.32
N LEU A 320 -4.44 26.23 -2.77
CA LEU A 320 -3.30 25.95 -1.91
C LEU A 320 -2.17 26.94 -2.26
N ASN A 321 -1.59 27.54 -1.22
CA ASN A 321 -0.44 28.41 -1.38
C ASN A 321 0.75 27.56 -1.86
N LYS A 322 1.45 28.07 -2.85
CA LYS A 322 2.64 27.42 -3.41
C LYS A 322 3.87 27.60 -2.54
N GLU A 323 3.88 28.67 -1.75
CA GLU A 323 4.99 29.05 -0.87
C GLU A 323 4.50 29.95 0.24
N LEU A 324 5.26 30.00 1.32
CA LEU A 324 5.07 30.96 2.41
C LEU A 324 5.67 32.29 2.01
N THR A 325 5.05 33.38 2.44
CA THR A 325 5.64 34.73 2.33
C THR A 325 6.81 34.89 3.31
N SER A 326 7.67 35.86 3.05
CA SER A 326 8.79 36.16 3.96
C SER A 326 8.32 36.52 5.37
N GLU A 327 7.20 37.24 5.48
CA GLU A 327 6.58 37.62 6.77
C GLU A 327 6.10 36.37 7.54
N GLU A 328 5.44 35.41 6.88
CA GLU A 328 5.01 34.15 7.51
C GLU A 328 6.21 33.33 7.98
N VAL A 329 7.30 33.28 7.18
CA VAL A 329 8.55 32.60 7.57
C VAL A 329 9.14 33.20 8.82
N VAL A 330 9.24 34.53 8.89
CA VAL A 330 9.76 35.26 10.05
C VAL A 330 8.86 35.05 11.28
N GLU A 331 7.53 35.08 11.10
CA GLU A 331 6.59 34.83 12.20
C GLU A 331 6.76 33.43 12.80
N ILE A 332 6.86 32.39 11.94
CA ILE A 332 7.07 31.00 12.39
C ILE A 332 8.43 30.89 13.09
N ALA A 333 9.49 31.43 12.49
CA ALA A 333 10.85 31.36 13.04
C ALA A 333 10.95 32.00 14.43
N LYS A 334 10.32 33.15 14.66
CA LYS A 334 10.30 33.84 15.94
C LYS A 334 9.65 33.06 17.06
N LYS A 335 8.72 32.16 16.77
CA LYS A 335 8.06 31.29 17.77
C LYS A 335 9.02 30.29 18.43
N TYR A 336 10.15 30.00 17.78
CA TYR A 336 11.17 29.11 18.32
C TYR A 336 12.12 29.80 19.30
N ASP A 337 12.25 31.12 19.24
CA ASP A 337 13.09 31.97 20.11
C ASP A 337 14.54 31.51 20.19
N PHE A 338 15.10 31.02 19.07
CA PHE A 338 16.50 30.58 19.01
C PHE A 338 17.48 31.74 19.13
N ASP A 339 18.36 31.68 20.09
CA ASP A 339 19.55 32.56 20.15
C ASP A 339 20.76 31.84 19.52
N CYS A 340 21.14 32.29 18.33
CA CYS A 340 22.31 31.78 17.62
C CYS A 340 23.61 32.58 17.91
N THR A 341 23.61 33.48 18.89
CA THR A 341 24.80 34.29 19.24
C THR A 341 25.97 33.40 19.66
N GLY A 342 25.70 32.30 20.35
CA GLY A 342 26.66 31.30 20.80
C GLY A 342 26.72 30.03 19.96
N TYR A 343 26.35 30.08 18.68
CA TYR A 343 26.26 28.92 17.80
C TYR A 343 27.61 28.17 17.72
N ASP A 344 27.59 26.88 17.92
CA ASP A 344 28.78 26.04 17.94
C ASP A 344 29.09 25.44 16.56
N TYR A 345 29.79 26.20 15.73
CA TYR A 345 30.18 25.79 14.38
C TYR A 345 31.06 24.54 14.36
N LYS A 346 31.89 24.35 15.38
CA LYS A 346 32.72 23.16 15.48
C LYS A 346 31.87 21.91 15.74
N ALA A 347 30.89 21.99 16.61
CA ALA A 347 29.99 20.88 16.92
C ALA A 347 29.00 20.60 15.75
N SER A 348 28.59 21.63 15.00
CA SER A 348 27.72 21.46 13.85
C SER A 348 28.46 20.92 12.62
N GLY A 349 29.80 20.98 12.59
CA GLY A 349 30.63 20.43 11.54
C GLY A 349 30.82 21.32 10.30
N SER A 350 30.47 22.62 10.37
CA SER A 350 30.66 23.55 9.28
C SER A 350 30.69 24.99 9.78
N ASP A 351 31.50 25.83 9.13
CA ASP A 351 31.60 27.27 9.38
C ASP A 351 30.66 28.08 8.47
N LEU A 352 29.89 27.43 7.57
CA LEU A 352 29.00 28.10 6.61
C LEU A 352 27.77 28.65 7.31
N CYS A 353 27.46 29.92 7.06
CA CYS A 353 26.34 30.64 7.63
C CYS A 353 25.38 31.15 6.56
N TYR A 354 24.32 31.82 6.95
CA TYR A 354 23.35 32.44 6.05
C TYR A 354 24.00 33.26 4.92
N GLU A 355 25.04 34.01 5.21
CA GLU A 355 25.75 34.89 4.25
C GLU A 355 26.53 34.11 3.18
N ASP A 356 26.91 32.86 3.47
CA ASP A 356 27.74 32.05 2.58
C ASP A 356 26.92 31.35 1.45
N TYR A 357 25.62 31.41 1.52
CA TYR A 357 24.74 30.82 0.49
C TYR A 357 24.18 31.91 -0.44
N SER A 358 24.13 31.62 -1.73
CA SER A 358 23.58 32.51 -2.75
C SER A 358 22.29 31.96 -3.36
N ILE A 359 21.34 32.84 -3.70
CA ILE A 359 20.12 32.42 -4.43
C ILE A 359 20.55 31.85 -5.78
N ASN A 360 19.91 30.76 -6.20
CA ASN A 360 20.23 29.94 -7.38
C ASN A 360 21.52 29.09 -7.24
N GLU A 361 22.15 29.06 -6.09
CA GLU A 361 23.27 28.16 -5.83
C GLU A 361 22.82 26.71 -5.82
N LYS A 362 23.55 25.84 -6.52
CA LYS A 362 23.35 24.40 -6.55
C LYS A 362 24.43 23.70 -5.74
N ILE A 363 24.00 22.83 -4.83
CA ILE A 363 24.89 22.11 -3.93
C ILE A 363 24.75 20.61 -4.21
N ASN A 364 25.83 19.97 -4.61
CA ASN A 364 25.90 18.51 -4.70
C ASN A 364 26.35 17.95 -3.34
N HIS A 365 25.56 17.05 -2.76
CA HIS A 365 25.85 16.47 -1.45
C HIS A 365 26.81 15.27 -1.48
N ILE A 366 27.26 14.89 -2.68
CA ILE A 366 28.32 13.91 -3.01
C ILE A 366 27.93 12.46 -2.62
N ASP A 367 27.63 12.22 -1.35
CA ASP A 367 27.39 10.88 -0.80
C ASP A 367 26.06 10.29 -1.26
N GLY A 368 26.00 8.96 -1.33
CA GLY A 368 24.77 8.20 -1.60
C GLY A 368 24.58 7.10 -0.57
N MET A 369 23.31 6.70 -0.38
CA MET A 369 22.95 5.62 0.53
C MET A 369 21.96 4.67 -0.14
N THR A 370 22.29 3.37 -0.13
CA THR A 370 21.40 2.33 -0.69
C THR A 370 20.28 2.02 0.30
N VAL A 371 19.07 1.96 -0.19
CA VAL A 371 17.88 1.60 0.60
C VAL A 371 17.79 0.09 0.75
N GLU A 372 17.85 -0.40 1.97
CA GLU A 372 17.73 -1.82 2.29
C GLU A 372 16.28 -2.24 2.62
N GLU A 373 15.91 -3.49 2.28
CA GLU A 373 14.57 -4.04 2.55
C GLU A 373 14.19 -3.98 4.04
N ALA A 374 15.13 -4.31 4.93
CA ALA A 374 14.88 -4.30 6.37
C ALA A 374 14.73 -2.88 6.93
N GLU A 375 15.50 -1.94 6.42
CA GLU A 375 15.50 -0.55 6.89
C GLU A 375 14.22 0.18 6.51
N HIS A 376 13.80 0.13 5.23
CA HIS A 376 12.55 0.77 4.84
C HIS A 376 11.32 0.15 5.53
N MET A 377 11.35 -1.17 5.81
CA MET A 377 10.33 -1.82 6.62
C MET A 377 10.33 -1.33 8.06
N MET A 378 11.50 -1.16 8.66
CA MET A 378 11.66 -0.66 10.02
C MET A 378 11.18 0.79 10.13
N ALA A 379 11.52 1.64 9.15
CA ALA A 379 11.00 3.00 9.04
C ALA A 379 9.47 3.04 8.94
N THR A 380 8.88 2.20 8.09
CA THR A 380 7.42 2.10 7.94
C THR A 380 6.74 1.75 9.27
N LYS A 381 7.33 0.82 10.05
CA LYS A 381 6.85 0.43 11.38
C LYS A 381 7.07 1.55 12.42
N LEU A 382 8.23 2.21 12.38
CA LEU A 382 8.56 3.35 13.24
C LEU A 382 7.49 4.44 13.12
N TYR A 383 7.02 4.74 11.93
CA TYR A 383 5.99 5.74 11.70
C TYR A 383 4.55 5.22 11.87
N GLN A 384 4.37 3.93 12.17
CA GLN A 384 3.08 3.25 12.22
C GLN A 384 2.24 3.44 10.94
N ASN A 385 2.91 3.58 9.80
CA ASN A 385 2.26 3.63 8.51
C ASN A 385 1.84 2.20 8.11
N ASN A 386 0.53 1.95 8.01
CA ASN A 386 -0.02 0.64 7.72
C ASN A 386 -0.53 0.48 6.28
N ALA A 387 -0.13 1.34 5.35
CA ALA A 387 -0.45 1.20 3.93
C ALA A 387 0.26 -0.04 3.35
N LYS A 388 -0.53 -1.00 2.86
CA LYS A 388 -0.06 -2.33 2.41
C LYS A 388 1.05 -2.26 1.37
N VAL A 389 1.02 -1.26 0.51
CA VAL A 389 1.98 -1.03 -0.56
C VAL A 389 3.43 -0.94 -0.07
N HIS A 390 3.64 -0.57 1.20
CA HIS A 390 4.98 -0.42 1.78
C HIS A 390 5.45 -1.67 2.54
N PHE A 391 4.55 -2.52 3.06
CA PHE A 391 4.97 -3.61 3.95
C PHE A 391 4.45 -5.00 3.58
N ASN A 392 3.39 -5.13 2.77
CA ASN A 392 2.80 -6.43 2.47
C ASN A 392 3.30 -7.00 1.14
N HIS A 393 4.44 -7.70 1.19
CA HIS A 393 5.02 -8.31 -0.01
C HIS A 393 4.10 -9.34 -0.68
N PHE A 394 3.31 -10.07 0.11
CA PHE A 394 2.37 -11.07 -0.43
C PHE A 394 1.33 -10.45 -1.36
N VAL A 395 0.83 -9.26 -1.01
CA VAL A 395 -0.11 -8.50 -1.84
C VAL A 395 0.62 -7.86 -3.03
N GLU A 396 1.76 -7.21 -2.76
CA GLU A 396 2.43 -6.36 -3.75
C GLU A 396 3.20 -7.15 -4.82
N LYS A 397 3.52 -8.43 -4.60
CA LYS A 397 4.06 -9.30 -5.66
C LYS A 397 3.09 -9.50 -6.83
N GLY A 398 1.79 -9.36 -6.61
CA GLY A 398 0.75 -9.35 -7.65
C GLY A 398 0.34 -7.94 -8.09
N GLY A 399 0.93 -6.88 -7.51
CA GLY A 399 0.66 -5.49 -7.84
C GLY A 399 1.42 -4.99 -9.08
N ARG A 400 1.19 -3.72 -9.41
CA ARG A 400 1.75 -3.04 -10.61
C ARG A 400 3.27 -3.21 -10.77
N PHE A 401 4.04 -3.25 -9.68
CA PHE A 401 5.49 -3.27 -9.71
C PHE A 401 6.10 -4.63 -9.33
N GLY A 402 5.28 -5.62 -8.96
CA GLY A 402 5.75 -6.93 -8.51
C GLY A 402 6.53 -6.92 -7.19
N LYS A 403 6.64 -5.78 -6.52
CA LYS A 403 7.40 -5.56 -5.28
C LYS A 403 6.85 -4.37 -4.49
N ARG A 404 7.22 -4.28 -3.20
CA ARG A 404 6.82 -3.17 -2.34
C ARG A 404 7.50 -1.88 -2.78
N ILE A 405 6.79 -0.76 -2.65
CA ILE A 405 7.36 0.58 -2.83
C ILE A 405 7.87 1.06 -1.46
N VAL A 406 9.05 1.67 -1.45
CA VAL A 406 9.58 2.36 -0.27
C VAL A 406 8.66 3.51 0.12
N TYR A 407 8.37 3.66 1.41
CA TYR A 407 7.56 4.77 1.91
C TYR A 407 8.22 6.12 1.60
N GLY A 408 7.44 7.06 1.07
CA GLY A 408 7.96 8.38 0.67
C GLY A 408 8.62 9.14 1.82
N GLY A 409 8.14 9.02 3.06
CA GLY A 409 8.78 9.60 4.24
C GLY A 409 10.17 9.04 4.54
N HIS A 410 10.45 7.77 4.16
CA HIS A 410 11.80 7.23 4.22
C HIS A 410 12.72 7.94 3.23
N VAL A 411 12.25 8.15 1.99
CA VAL A 411 13.02 8.87 0.98
C VAL A 411 13.27 10.33 1.38
N ILE A 412 12.27 11.01 1.98
CA ILE A 412 12.42 12.38 2.50
C ILE A 412 13.51 12.43 3.58
N SER A 413 13.42 11.55 4.57
CA SER A 413 14.37 11.52 5.70
C SER A 413 15.78 11.19 5.25
N LEU A 414 15.94 10.24 4.33
CA LEU A 414 17.23 9.87 3.76
C LEU A 414 17.84 11.01 2.94
N THR A 415 17.05 11.63 2.05
CA THR A 415 17.47 12.78 1.24
C THR A 415 17.90 13.96 2.13
N ARG A 416 17.18 14.21 3.23
CA ARG A 416 17.55 15.21 4.23
C ARG A 416 18.87 14.87 4.93
N ALA A 417 19.07 13.64 5.36
CA ALA A 417 20.29 13.21 6.03
C ALA A 417 21.51 13.37 5.10
N LEU A 418 21.38 13.02 3.81
CA LEU A 418 22.43 13.23 2.82
C LEU A 418 22.74 14.72 2.59
N SER A 419 21.74 15.60 2.71
CA SER A 419 21.94 17.04 2.55
C SER A 419 22.75 17.69 3.69
N PHE A 420 23.05 16.96 4.77
CA PHE A 420 23.95 17.44 5.82
C PHE A 420 25.31 17.91 5.26
N ASN A 421 25.84 17.17 4.30
CA ASN A 421 27.05 17.57 3.61
C ASN A 421 26.78 18.77 2.69
N GLY A 422 27.06 19.96 3.16
CA GLY A 422 26.81 21.24 2.48
C GLY A 422 25.66 22.07 3.07
N LEU A 423 24.82 21.50 3.95
CA LEU A 423 23.71 22.21 4.62
C LEU A 423 23.63 21.90 6.11
N SER A 424 24.75 21.53 6.77
CA SER A 424 24.77 21.13 8.19
C SER A 424 24.21 22.20 9.13
N ASN A 425 24.43 23.49 8.82
CA ASN A 425 23.96 24.63 9.61
C ASN A 425 22.53 25.09 9.24
N ALA A 426 21.90 24.50 8.24
CA ALA A 426 20.46 24.61 8.05
C ALA A 426 19.73 23.67 9.03
N PHE A 427 19.83 23.99 10.33
CA PHE A 427 19.69 23.06 11.43
C PHE A 427 18.24 22.69 11.81
N LYS A 428 17.25 23.54 11.48
CA LYS A 428 15.85 23.36 11.85
C LYS A 428 14.94 23.63 10.66
N ILE A 429 14.15 22.65 10.25
CA ILE A 429 13.08 22.86 9.24
C ILE A 429 11.89 23.47 9.94
N ILE A 430 11.36 24.59 9.43
CA ILE A 430 10.20 25.30 9.98
C ILE A 430 8.97 25.19 9.09
N ALA A 431 9.15 24.93 7.79
CA ALA A 431 8.04 24.77 6.86
C ALA A 431 8.42 23.94 5.63
N ILE A 432 7.46 23.26 5.04
CA ILE A 432 7.54 22.63 3.72
C ILE A 432 6.51 23.30 2.82
N ASN A 433 6.97 23.99 1.78
CA ASN A 433 6.11 24.62 0.78
C ASN A 433 5.44 23.58 -0.10
N GLY A 434 6.19 22.56 -0.51
CA GLY A 434 5.71 21.50 -1.34
C GLY A 434 6.66 20.31 -1.45
N GLY A 435 6.10 19.16 -1.80
CA GLY A 435 6.88 17.95 -2.03
C GLY A 435 6.22 17.05 -3.07
N THR A 436 7.03 16.55 -3.99
CA THR A 436 6.59 15.63 -5.04
C THR A 436 7.46 14.38 -5.03
N HIS A 437 6.81 13.22 -4.88
CA HIS A 437 7.43 11.93 -5.18
C HIS A 437 7.29 11.68 -6.68
N ALA A 438 8.36 12.01 -7.44
CA ALA A 438 8.34 12.00 -8.90
C ALA A 438 8.41 10.59 -9.48
N SER A 439 9.23 9.73 -8.89
CA SER A 439 9.37 8.32 -9.28
C SER A 439 9.28 7.41 -8.04
N PRO A 440 8.80 6.16 -8.20
CA PRO A 440 8.79 5.20 -7.10
C PRO A 440 10.22 4.77 -6.73
N CYS A 441 10.50 4.70 -5.44
CA CYS A 441 11.74 4.16 -4.90
C CYS A 441 11.52 2.70 -4.45
N PHE A 442 12.54 1.87 -4.66
CA PHE A 442 12.53 0.46 -4.27
C PHE A 442 13.79 0.12 -3.44
N ALA A 443 13.71 -0.94 -2.66
CA ALA A 443 14.91 -1.49 -2.03
C ALA A 443 15.94 -1.90 -3.10
N GLY A 444 17.22 -1.67 -2.80
CA GLY A 444 18.33 -1.79 -3.73
C GLY A 444 18.69 -0.49 -4.46
N THR A 445 17.80 0.51 -4.49
CA THR A 445 18.10 1.82 -5.08
C THR A 445 19.08 2.59 -4.19
N THR A 446 20.16 3.13 -4.78
CA THR A 446 21.06 4.07 -4.11
C THR A 446 20.55 5.49 -4.32
N VAL A 447 20.24 6.16 -3.21
CA VAL A 447 19.76 7.55 -3.22
C VAL A 447 20.94 8.49 -3.06
N PHE A 448 21.05 9.46 -3.96
CA PHE A 448 21.93 10.62 -3.89
C PHE A 448 21.09 11.88 -3.71
N ALA A 449 21.70 13.00 -3.34
CA ALA A 449 20.98 14.25 -3.16
C ALA A 449 21.74 15.47 -3.70
N TRP A 450 20.96 16.46 -4.16
CA TRP A 450 21.45 17.79 -4.44
C TRP A 450 20.41 18.84 -4.05
N SER A 451 20.86 20.04 -3.71
CA SER A 451 20.00 21.15 -3.31
C SER A 451 20.16 22.38 -4.16
N LEU A 452 19.10 23.17 -4.24
CA LEU A 452 19.06 24.50 -4.85
C LEU A 452 18.58 25.50 -3.81
N ILE A 453 19.33 26.57 -3.59
CA ILE A 453 18.88 27.69 -2.75
C ILE A 453 17.90 28.54 -3.56
N LEU A 454 16.66 28.60 -3.10
CA LEU A 454 15.59 29.31 -3.82
C LEU A 454 15.41 30.74 -3.33
N ASP A 455 15.55 30.96 -2.01
CA ASP A 455 15.31 32.24 -1.38
C ASP A 455 15.99 32.32 -0.01
N LYS A 456 16.06 33.53 0.57
CA LYS A 456 16.71 33.80 1.85
C LYS A 456 15.98 34.93 2.57
N VAL A 457 15.76 34.77 3.88
CA VAL A 457 15.10 35.77 4.73
C VAL A 457 15.87 35.97 6.03
N GLU A 458 16.11 37.22 6.40
CA GLU A 458 16.67 37.58 7.72
C GLU A 458 15.58 37.50 8.79
N VAL A 459 15.84 36.78 9.88
CA VAL A 459 14.88 36.61 10.98
C VAL A 459 15.25 37.52 12.16
N SER A 460 16.53 37.53 12.52
CA SER A 460 17.11 38.39 13.54
C SER A 460 18.59 38.70 13.22
N GLU A 461 19.29 39.38 14.13
CA GLU A 461 20.72 39.66 13.98
C GLU A 461 21.57 38.37 13.93
N SER A 462 21.19 37.32 14.68
CA SER A 462 21.93 36.07 14.75
C SER A 462 21.32 34.90 13.96
N LEU A 463 20.11 35.08 13.40
CA LEU A 463 19.34 34.01 12.77
C LEU A 463 18.78 34.45 11.43
N GLY A 464 18.94 33.59 10.41
CA GLY A 464 18.30 33.67 9.11
C GLY A 464 17.50 32.42 8.79
N ALA A 465 16.78 32.44 7.69
CA ALA A 465 16.13 31.29 7.08
C ALA A 465 16.51 31.20 5.60
N ILE A 466 16.77 30.00 5.12
CA ILE A 466 16.98 29.72 3.70
C ILE A 466 15.88 28.82 3.17
N ARG A 467 15.40 29.13 1.97
CA ARG A 467 14.50 28.25 1.23
C ARG A 467 15.31 27.33 0.34
N VAL A 468 15.13 26.06 0.52
CA VAL A 468 15.92 25.03 -0.17
C VAL A 468 14.99 24.10 -0.92
N ARG A 469 15.32 23.80 -2.18
CA ARG A 469 14.76 22.65 -2.86
C ARG A 469 15.79 21.53 -2.87
N THR A 470 15.54 20.48 -2.12
CA THR A 470 16.38 19.27 -2.12
C THR A 470 15.74 18.18 -2.97
N ASN A 471 16.53 17.62 -3.89
CA ASN A 471 16.13 16.57 -4.80
C ASN A 471 16.85 15.28 -4.44
N GLY A 472 16.08 14.19 -4.26
CA GLY A 472 16.60 12.84 -4.10
C GLY A 472 16.67 12.17 -5.46
N ILE A 473 17.82 11.62 -5.83
CA ILE A 473 18.12 11.00 -7.12
C ILE A 473 18.42 9.53 -6.89
N GLY A 474 17.74 8.64 -7.64
CA GLY A 474 17.94 7.19 -7.57
C GLY A 474 18.90 6.70 -8.64
N ASP A 475 19.91 5.92 -8.24
CA ASP A 475 20.85 5.19 -9.11
C ASP A 475 21.55 6.08 -10.17
N ALA A 476 21.70 7.37 -9.88
CA ALA A 476 22.37 8.35 -10.76
C ALA A 476 23.09 9.42 -9.93
N GLN A 477 24.20 9.91 -10.45
CA GLN A 477 25.04 10.90 -9.77
C GLN A 477 24.36 12.27 -9.69
N ALA A 478 24.19 12.81 -8.49
CA ALA A 478 23.47 14.06 -8.24
C ALA A 478 24.16 15.32 -8.81
N TYR A 479 25.46 15.27 -9.14
CA TYR A 479 26.20 16.40 -9.71
C TYR A 479 25.69 16.85 -11.08
N GLN A 480 24.86 16.04 -11.75
CA GLN A 480 24.19 16.41 -12.99
C GLN A 480 22.96 17.30 -12.75
N PHE A 481 22.56 17.48 -11.47
CA PHE A 481 21.46 18.32 -11.04
C PHE A 481 20.14 18.04 -11.76
N GLN A 482 19.81 16.74 -11.93
CA GLN A 482 18.60 16.29 -12.57
C GLN A 482 17.36 16.89 -11.87
N HIS A 483 16.41 17.38 -12.64
CA HIS A 483 15.17 17.95 -12.15
C HIS A 483 14.06 17.81 -13.20
N GLN A 484 13.49 18.88 -13.66
CA GLN A 484 12.44 18.92 -14.68
C GLN A 484 13.00 19.42 -16.01
N ASP A 485 12.47 18.87 -17.10
CA ASP A 485 12.69 19.38 -18.46
C ASP A 485 11.84 20.64 -18.73
N SER A 486 11.95 21.19 -19.94
CA SER A 486 11.17 22.34 -20.41
C SER A 486 9.64 22.12 -20.39
N ASN A 487 9.20 20.87 -20.42
CA ASN A 487 7.79 20.47 -20.35
C ASN A 487 7.32 20.19 -18.90
N LYS A 488 8.13 20.55 -17.90
CA LYS A 488 7.88 20.29 -16.46
C LYS A 488 7.76 18.80 -16.11
N ARG A 489 8.36 17.91 -16.90
CA ARG A 489 8.45 16.48 -16.58
C ARG A 489 9.74 16.24 -15.83
N PHE A 490 9.64 15.54 -14.72
CA PHE A 490 10.83 15.15 -13.95
C PHE A 490 11.67 14.14 -14.73
N ASP A 491 12.99 14.27 -14.60
CA ASP A 491 13.94 13.23 -15.02
C ASP A 491 13.56 11.93 -14.32
N PRO A 492 13.60 10.77 -15.01
CA PRO A 492 13.20 9.48 -14.43
C PRO A 492 13.98 9.08 -13.17
N SER A 493 15.22 9.56 -13.01
CA SER A 493 16.06 9.32 -11.83
C SER A 493 15.62 10.15 -10.60
N VAL A 494 14.80 11.18 -10.77
CA VAL A 494 14.31 11.99 -9.64
C VAL A 494 13.24 11.20 -8.88
N LEU A 495 13.55 10.84 -7.64
CA LEU A 495 12.64 10.17 -6.72
C LEU A 495 11.79 11.16 -5.94
N LEU A 496 12.42 12.24 -5.49
CA LEU A 496 11.84 13.28 -4.63
C LEU A 496 12.28 14.66 -5.06
N SER A 497 11.37 15.62 -5.03
CA SER A 497 11.68 17.05 -5.03
C SER A 497 10.94 17.70 -3.86
N LEU A 498 11.66 18.25 -2.90
CA LEU A 498 11.12 18.80 -1.65
C LEU A 498 11.56 20.25 -1.48
N ASP A 499 10.61 21.18 -1.38
CA ASP A 499 10.80 22.62 -1.19
C ASP A 499 10.46 23.00 0.26
N TYR A 500 11.43 23.48 1.01
CA TYR A 500 11.27 23.76 2.43
C TYR A 500 12.09 24.97 2.90
N TRP A 501 11.70 25.54 4.04
CA TRP A 501 12.43 26.56 4.75
C TRP A 501 13.16 25.97 5.95
N ALA A 502 14.45 26.31 6.09
CA ALA A 502 15.27 25.90 7.21
C ALA A 502 15.96 27.11 7.87
N LEU A 503 16.02 27.10 9.19
CA LEU A 503 16.73 28.08 9.99
C LEU A 503 18.24 27.84 9.92
N ILE A 504 19.00 28.90 9.85
CA ILE A 504 20.45 28.91 9.72
C ILE A 504 21.06 30.07 10.52
N PRO A 505 22.24 29.90 11.22
CA PRO A 505 22.88 30.99 11.92
C PRO A 505 23.38 32.05 10.93
N ARG A 506 23.47 33.30 11.38
CA ARG A 506 24.07 34.42 10.66
C ARG A 506 25.44 34.75 11.23
N LYS A 507 26.32 35.24 10.37
CA LYS A 507 27.58 35.87 10.78
C LYS A 507 27.28 37.15 11.55
N LYS A 508 28.03 37.35 12.64
CA LYS A 508 28.00 38.62 13.40
C LYS A 508 28.68 39.71 12.60
#